data_8cad69c25f15b8bb5633aaad438dfe7a
#
_entry.id   8cad69c25f15b8bb5633aaad438dfe7a
#
_cell.length_a   1.000
_cell.length_b   1.000
_cell.length_c   1.000
_cell.angle_alpha   90.00
_cell.angle_beta   90.00
_cell.angle_gamma   90.00
#
_symmetry.space_group_name_H-M   'P 1'
#
loop_
_entity.id
_entity.type
_entity.pdbx_description
1 polymer ?
#
loop_
_entity_poly.entity_id
_entity_poly.type
_entity_poly.pdbx_seq_one_letter_code
_entity_poly.pdbx_strand_id
1 'polypeptide(L)'
;MKNIQSKITDVFRSNRSIWLWILWGILTAVILQVITHINIPTYAANGYSDGFLNPLEKVLAYTTAYPLVAILKLFGINASVETAFRSNTGMFINLGQFKFQIIYECTGIYAWIAYSAAVLPYPTSWRNRLIGFAAGIPLIYIVNLIRFIFLGMIGAWWPTAFEFAHAYLWQLIIIGFVILMFWGFVAWSNKQKTLRA
;
A
#
# COMPACT_ATOMS: atom_id res chain seq x y z
N MET A 1 -31.04 -17.28 28.75
CA MET A 1 -29.75 -16.58 28.67
C MET A 1 -28.54 -17.53 28.69
N LYS A 2 -28.47 -18.59 29.54
CA LYS A 2 -27.35 -19.57 29.60
C LYS A 2 -27.08 -20.29 28.26
N ASN A 3 -28.09 -20.55 27.43
CA ASN A 3 -27.96 -21.30 26.18
C ASN A 3 -27.33 -20.44 25.02
N ILE A 4 -27.42 -19.13 25.11
CA ILE A 4 -26.79 -18.22 24.12
C ILE A 4 -25.31 -18.04 24.47
N GLN A 5 -24.97 -17.90 25.74
CA GLN A 5 -23.57 -17.79 26.20
C GLN A 5 -22.78 -19.06 25.89
N SER A 6 -23.35 -20.25 26.08
CA SER A 6 -22.66 -21.50 25.73
C SER A 6 -22.39 -21.59 24.20
N LYS A 7 -23.38 -21.27 23.37
CA LYS A 7 -23.20 -21.25 21.92
C LYS A 7 -22.12 -20.26 21.46
N ILE A 8 -22.06 -19.08 22.06
CA ILE A 8 -21.01 -18.08 21.75
C ILE A 8 -19.64 -18.61 22.15
N THR A 9 -19.49 -19.18 23.34
CA THR A 9 -18.22 -19.76 23.81
C THR A 9 -17.77 -20.94 22.95
N ASP A 10 -18.68 -21.77 22.47
CA ASP A 10 -18.38 -22.91 21.60
C ASP A 10 -17.92 -22.45 20.20
N VAL A 11 -18.54 -21.41 19.64
CA VAL A 11 -18.10 -20.78 18.37
C VAL A 11 -16.70 -20.19 18.53
N PHE A 12 -16.43 -19.46 19.61
CA PHE A 12 -15.10 -18.91 19.88
C PHE A 12 -14.04 -20.00 20.07
N ARG A 13 -14.39 -21.09 20.76
CA ARG A 13 -13.49 -22.22 21.02
C ARG A 13 -13.20 -23.02 19.75
N SER A 14 -14.20 -23.27 18.92
CA SER A 14 -14.10 -23.96 17.64
C SER A 14 -13.24 -23.19 16.63
N ASN A 15 -13.29 -21.84 16.65
CA ASN A 15 -12.60 -20.98 15.69
C ASN A 15 -11.41 -20.22 16.30
N ARG A 16 -10.85 -20.69 17.40
CA ARG A 16 -9.76 -20.04 18.14
C ARG A 16 -8.56 -19.67 17.24
N SER A 17 -8.21 -20.52 16.30
CA SER A 17 -7.11 -20.27 15.36
C SER A 17 -7.41 -19.10 14.41
N ILE A 18 -8.66 -18.94 13.99
CA ILE A 18 -9.10 -17.84 13.12
C ILE A 18 -9.07 -16.53 13.91
N TRP A 19 -9.60 -16.53 15.15
CA TRP A 19 -9.58 -15.33 16.01
C TRP A 19 -8.17 -14.87 16.35
N LEU A 20 -7.27 -15.82 16.65
CA LEU A 20 -5.85 -15.50 16.87
C LEU A 20 -5.20 -14.94 15.62
N TRP A 21 -5.48 -15.47 14.44
CA TRP A 21 -4.97 -14.91 13.18
C TRP A 21 -5.47 -13.49 12.93
N ILE A 22 -6.77 -13.22 13.15
CA ILE A 22 -7.35 -11.88 13.04
C ILE A 22 -6.69 -10.92 14.05
N LEU A 23 -6.58 -11.31 15.31
CA LEU A 23 -5.96 -10.50 16.36
C LEU A 23 -4.51 -10.14 16.02
N TRP A 24 -3.70 -11.12 15.62
CA TRP A 24 -2.33 -10.91 15.20
C TRP A 24 -2.24 -10.07 13.91
N GLY A 25 -3.19 -10.21 13.01
CA GLY A 25 -3.31 -9.38 11.81
C GLY A 25 -3.55 -7.92 12.15
N ILE A 26 -4.51 -7.64 13.04
CA ILE A 26 -4.79 -6.27 13.53
C ILE A 26 -3.55 -5.70 14.23
N LEU A 27 -2.92 -6.46 15.13
CA LEU A 27 -1.71 -6.01 15.82
C LEU A 27 -0.58 -5.70 14.84
N THR A 28 -0.36 -6.54 13.84
CA THR A 28 0.63 -6.33 12.79
C THR A 28 0.32 -5.06 11.99
N ALA A 29 -0.95 -4.85 11.61
CA ALA A 29 -1.36 -3.65 10.89
C ALA A 29 -1.10 -2.37 11.72
N VAL A 30 -1.46 -2.38 13.00
CA VAL A 30 -1.22 -1.24 13.91
C VAL A 30 0.28 -0.96 14.05
N ILE A 31 1.11 -1.98 14.27
CA ILE A 31 2.56 -1.83 14.41
C ILE A 31 3.15 -1.24 13.11
N LEU A 32 2.80 -1.79 11.94
CA LEU A 32 3.29 -1.30 10.66
C LEU A 32 2.81 0.13 10.40
N GLN A 33 1.56 0.45 10.75
CA GLN A 33 1.01 1.80 10.64
C GLN A 33 1.80 2.80 11.49
N VAL A 34 2.10 2.46 12.76
CA VAL A 34 2.91 3.31 13.64
C VAL A 34 4.32 3.50 13.07
N ILE A 35 4.99 2.41 12.65
CA ILE A 35 6.35 2.48 12.11
C ILE A 35 6.41 3.33 10.85
N THR A 36 5.45 3.19 9.95
CA THR A 36 5.43 3.92 8.68
C THR A 36 5.03 5.39 8.82
N HIS A 37 4.46 5.79 9.96
CA HIS A 37 4.10 7.19 10.27
C HIS A 37 5.10 7.90 11.19
N ILE A 38 6.28 7.32 11.41
CA ILE A 38 7.33 7.99 12.18
C ILE A 38 7.83 9.21 11.40
N ASN A 39 7.55 10.39 11.93
CA ASN A 39 8.02 11.66 11.38
C ASN A 39 9.27 12.13 12.12
N ILE A 40 10.31 12.47 11.39
CA ILE A 40 11.55 13.00 11.94
C ILE A 40 11.51 14.52 11.78
N PRO A 41 11.74 15.29 12.88
CA PRO A 41 11.83 16.75 12.77
C PRO A 41 13.02 17.12 11.88
N THR A 42 12.78 17.95 10.90
CA THR A 42 13.81 18.45 9.98
C THR A 42 14.03 19.93 10.25
N TYR A 43 15.29 20.29 10.38
CA TYR A 43 15.72 21.68 10.52
C TYR A 43 16.41 22.09 9.22
N ALA A 44 15.95 23.16 8.61
CA ALA A 44 16.67 23.78 7.50
C ALA A 44 17.96 24.45 8.02
N ALA A 45 18.98 24.58 7.17
CA ALA A 45 20.26 25.19 7.51
C ALA A 45 20.16 26.66 8.03
N ASN A 46 19.02 27.30 7.83
CA ASN A 46 18.67 28.66 8.26
C ASN A 46 17.88 28.71 9.58
N GLY A 47 17.77 27.60 10.32
CA GLY A 47 17.15 27.54 11.65
C GLY A 47 15.62 27.52 11.68
N TYR A 48 14.95 27.53 10.53
CA TYR A 48 13.50 27.29 10.44
C TYR A 48 13.23 25.78 10.38
N SER A 49 12.24 25.31 11.16
CA SER A 49 11.78 23.93 11.03
C SER A 49 10.99 23.77 9.72
N ASP A 50 11.46 22.93 8.81
CA ASP A 50 10.73 22.59 7.57
C ASP A 50 9.56 21.61 7.85
N GLY A 51 9.16 21.47 9.10
CA GLY A 51 8.12 20.55 9.54
C GLY A 51 8.65 19.14 9.80
N PHE A 52 7.72 18.20 9.96
CA PHE A 52 8.03 16.78 10.12
C PHE A 52 8.04 16.12 8.75
N LEU A 53 9.19 15.58 8.32
CA LEU A 53 9.30 14.77 7.12
C LEU A 53 9.33 13.29 7.52
N ASN A 54 8.46 12.50 6.89
CA ASN A 54 8.53 11.05 6.95
C ASN A 54 9.57 10.59 5.91
N PRO A 55 10.72 9.98 6.33
CA PRO A 55 11.74 9.53 5.38
C PRO A 55 11.21 8.51 4.38
N LEU A 56 10.29 7.64 4.81
CA LEU A 56 9.68 6.63 3.97
C LEU A 56 8.79 7.27 2.90
N GLU A 57 8.00 8.28 3.27
CA GLU A 57 7.17 9.05 2.34
C GLU A 57 8.02 9.68 1.23
N LYS A 58 9.13 10.30 1.61
CA LYS A 58 10.07 10.88 0.66
C LYS A 58 10.61 9.83 -0.31
N VAL A 59 11.10 8.70 0.18
CA VAL A 59 11.62 7.62 -0.66
C VAL A 59 10.54 7.09 -1.60
N LEU A 60 9.33 6.83 -1.10
CA LEU A 60 8.21 6.33 -1.88
C LEU A 60 7.75 7.34 -2.95
N ALA A 61 7.70 8.63 -2.60
CA ALA A 61 7.35 9.68 -3.57
C ALA A 61 8.37 9.77 -4.70
N TYR A 62 9.68 9.77 -4.39
CA TYR A 62 10.74 9.81 -5.40
C TYR A 62 10.73 8.57 -6.30
N THR A 63 10.67 7.39 -5.71
CA THR A 63 10.67 6.12 -6.46
C THR A 63 9.40 5.94 -7.30
N THR A 64 8.33 6.67 -7.00
CA THR A 64 7.10 6.65 -7.80
C THR A 64 7.11 7.74 -8.88
N ALA A 65 7.46 8.98 -8.54
CA ALA A 65 7.34 10.13 -9.42
C ALA A 65 8.26 10.05 -10.65
N TYR A 66 9.53 9.70 -10.46
CA TYR A 66 10.49 9.69 -11.55
C TYR A 66 10.23 8.61 -12.60
N PRO A 67 10.01 7.33 -12.23
CA PRO A 67 9.61 6.29 -13.19
C PRO A 67 8.29 6.62 -13.88
N LEU A 68 7.31 7.18 -13.15
CA LEU A 68 6.04 7.59 -13.71
C LEU A 68 6.24 8.63 -14.82
N VAL A 69 6.97 9.71 -14.55
CA VAL A 69 7.22 10.75 -15.54
C VAL A 69 8.01 10.23 -16.74
N ALA A 70 9.00 9.36 -16.51
CA ALA A 70 9.74 8.73 -17.60
C ALA A 70 8.82 7.91 -18.52
N ILE A 71 7.93 7.10 -17.94
CA ILE A 71 6.98 6.29 -18.71
C ILE A 71 5.95 7.16 -19.44
N LEU A 72 5.37 8.18 -18.77
CA LEU A 72 4.40 9.07 -19.41
C LEU A 72 5.00 9.82 -20.61
N LYS A 73 6.27 10.21 -20.54
CA LYS A 73 6.99 10.78 -21.68
C LYS A 73 7.11 9.82 -22.88
N LEU A 74 7.27 8.51 -22.63
CA LEU A 74 7.28 7.51 -23.69
C LEU A 74 5.92 7.40 -24.42
N PHE A 75 4.83 7.73 -23.72
CA PHE A 75 3.49 7.84 -24.32
C PHE A 75 3.20 9.22 -24.96
N GLY A 76 4.23 10.06 -25.10
CA GLY A 76 4.09 11.40 -25.70
C GLY A 76 3.43 12.46 -24.81
N ILE A 77 3.25 12.17 -23.51
CA ILE A 77 2.68 13.11 -22.54
C ILE A 77 3.80 14.01 -22.02
N ASN A 78 3.61 15.33 -22.11
CA ASN A 78 4.56 16.29 -21.55
C ASN A 78 4.43 16.32 -20.02
N ALA A 79 5.18 15.45 -19.35
CA ALA A 79 5.15 15.27 -17.91
C ALA A 79 6.43 15.80 -17.26
N SER A 80 6.30 16.43 -16.10
CA SER A 80 7.43 16.88 -15.27
C SER A 80 7.15 16.70 -13.79
N VAL A 81 8.22 16.54 -13.00
CA VAL A 81 8.13 16.49 -11.53
C VAL A 81 8.39 17.88 -10.98
N GLU A 82 7.50 18.35 -10.12
CA GLU A 82 7.70 19.56 -9.33
C GLU A 82 7.78 19.17 -7.85
N THR A 83 8.90 19.49 -7.22
CA THR A 83 9.12 19.21 -5.81
C THR A 83 8.73 20.41 -4.97
N ALA A 84 7.63 20.32 -4.23
CA ALA A 84 7.15 21.37 -3.33
C ALA A 84 7.50 21.06 -1.88
N PHE A 85 8.79 20.86 -1.57
CA PHE A 85 9.23 20.55 -0.19
C PHE A 85 9.13 21.75 0.78
N ARG A 86 8.81 22.96 0.31
CA ARG A 86 8.63 24.12 1.18
C ARG A 86 7.35 24.11 2.02
N SER A 87 6.40 23.21 1.72
CA SER A 87 5.07 23.23 2.35
C SER A 87 4.58 21.87 2.86
N ASN A 88 5.45 20.89 3.14
CA ASN A 88 5.06 19.54 3.62
C ASN A 88 4.10 18.76 2.68
N THR A 89 4.00 19.12 1.41
CA THR A 89 2.91 18.68 0.52
C THR A 89 3.32 17.67 -0.55
N GLY A 90 4.45 16.99 -0.41
CA GLY A 90 4.80 15.90 -1.33
C GLY A 90 5.28 16.34 -2.71
N MET A 91 5.19 15.44 -3.69
CA MET A 91 5.60 15.67 -5.07
C MET A 91 4.41 15.90 -5.98
N PHE A 92 4.51 16.90 -6.86
CA PHE A 92 3.52 17.17 -7.90
C PHE A 92 3.99 16.65 -9.26
N ILE A 93 3.06 16.08 -10.00
CA ILE A 93 3.24 15.70 -11.40
C ILE A 93 2.45 16.68 -12.26
N ASN A 94 3.16 17.42 -13.09
CA ASN A 94 2.58 18.34 -14.06
C ASN A 94 2.44 17.63 -15.41
N LEU A 95 1.25 17.71 -16.00
CA LEU A 95 0.89 17.11 -17.29
C LEU A 95 0.34 18.19 -18.25
N GLY A 96 1.14 19.25 -18.48
CA GLY A 96 0.68 20.39 -19.23
C GLY A 96 -0.32 21.24 -18.44
N GLN A 97 -1.61 21.15 -18.78
CA GLN A 97 -2.67 21.89 -18.08
C GLN A 97 -3.21 21.17 -16.82
N PHE A 98 -2.89 19.90 -16.64
CA PHE A 98 -3.34 19.09 -15.50
C PHE A 98 -2.20 18.85 -14.53
N LYS A 99 -2.47 18.97 -13.23
CA LYS A 99 -1.51 18.75 -12.15
C LYS A 99 -2.13 17.91 -11.08
N PHE A 100 -1.44 16.87 -10.63
CA PHE A 100 -1.86 16.08 -9.47
C PHE A 100 -0.70 15.82 -8.52
N GLN A 101 -1.03 15.51 -7.28
CA GLN A 101 -0.09 15.30 -6.19
C GLN A 101 0.07 13.82 -5.87
N ILE A 102 1.31 13.38 -5.65
CA ILE A 102 1.59 12.09 -5.04
C ILE A 102 1.70 12.32 -3.53
N ILE A 103 0.68 11.86 -2.81
CA ILE A 103 0.65 11.87 -1.35
C ILE A 103 0.96 10.48 -0.80
N TYR A 104 1.29 10.40 0.48
CA TYR A 104 1.67 9.16 1.16
C TYR A 104 0.63 8.04 0.96
N GLU A 105 -0.65 8.36 1.11
CA GLU A 105 -1.77 7.44 0.96
C GLU A 105 -1.84 6.79 -0.43
N CYS A 106 -1.33 7.52 -1.43
CA CYS A 106 -1.34 7.06 -2.83
C CYS A 106 -0.13 6.17 -3.18
N THR A 107 0.88 6.06 -2.32
CA THR A 107 2.11 5.30 -2.62
C THR A 107 1.96 3.78 -2.56
N GLY A 108 0.78 3.28 -2.19
CA GLY A 108 0.51 1.85 -2.04
C GLY A 108 0.90 1.29 -0.67
N ILE A 109 1.34 2.14 0.26
CA ILE A 109 1.76 1.72 1.60
C ILE A 109 0.63 1.03 2.38
N TYR A 110 -0.60 1.52 2.29
CA TYR A 110 -1.75 0.89 2.95
C TYR A 110 -2.10 -0.48 2.38
N ALA A 111 -1.95 -0.67 1.07
CA ALA A 111 -2.12 -1.97 0.43
C ALA A 111 -1.05 -2.96 0.93
N TRP A 112 0.19 -2.48 1.09
CA TRP A 112 1.28 -3.28 1.64
C TRP A 112 1.07 -3.61 3.11
N ILE A 113 0.61 -2.69 3.94
CA ILE A 113 0.26 -2.93 5.35
C ILE A 113 -0.85 -3.97 5.45
N ALA A 114 -1.92 -3.82 4.67
CA ALA A 114 -3.05 -4.77 4.67
C ALA A 114 -2.62 -6.18 4.24
N TYR A 115 -1.84 -6.29 3.17
CA TYR A 115 -1.28 -7.55 2.71
C TYR A 115 -0.36 -8.20 3.76
N SER A 116 0.55 -7.42 4.36
CA SER A 116 1.49 -7.88 5.37
C SER A 116 0.76 -8.35 6.64
N ALA A 117 -0.28 -7.64 7.05
CA ALA A 117 -1.14 -7.98 8.17
C ALA A 117 -1.90 -9.31 7.98
N ALA A 118 -2.16 -9.69 6.72
CA ALA A 118 -2.75 -10.98 6.40
C ALA A 118 -1.71 -12.11 6.33
N VAL A 119 -0.54 -11.84 5.74
CA VAL A 119 0.51 -12.85 5.48
C VAL A 119 1.30 -13.21 6.73
N LEU A 120 1.74 -12.22 7.52
CA LEU A 120 2.65 -12.45 8.64
C LEU A 120 2.07 -13.35 9.76
N PRO A 121 0.81 -13.18 10.16
CA PRO A 121 0.21 -14.07 11.17
C PRO A 121 -0.33 -15.37 10.60
N TYR A 122 -0.32 -15.56 9.27
CA TYR A 122 -0.88 -16.78 8.65
C TYR A 122 -0.18 -18.05 9.16
N PRO A 123 -0.92 -19.15 9.49
CA PRO A 123 -0.38 -20.36 10.11
C PRO A 123 0.40 -21.22 9.11
N THR A 124 1.61 -20.79 8.78
CA THR A 124 2.57 -21.48 7.92
C THR A 124 4.00 -21.37 8.47
N SER A 125 4.99 -21.96 7.80
CA SER A 125 6.39 -21.85 8.20
C SER A 125 6.88 -20.41 8.13
N TRP A 126 7.82 -20.04 9.02
CA TRP A 126 8.42 -18.69 9.03
C TRP A 126 9.04 -18.31 7.68
N ARG A 127 9.69 -19.27 7.03
CA ARG A 127 10.26 -19.08 5.69
C ARG A 127 9.21 -18.68 4.66
N ASN A 128 8.06 -19.36 4.65
CA ASN A 128 6.97 -19.04 3.72
C ASN A 128 6.39 -17.65 3.99
N ARG A 129 6.28 -17.25 5.27
CA ARG A 129 5.81 -15.89 5.65
C ARG A 129 6.76 -14.81 5.11
N LEU A 130 8.07 -15.00 5.30
CA LEU A 130 9.08 -14.05 4.80
C LEU A 130 9.08 -13.96 3.28
N ILE A 131 8.96 -15.09 2.57
CA ILE A 131 8.88 -15.10 1.11
C ILE A 131 7.61 -14.36 0.65
N GLY A 132 6.45 -14.65 1.24
CA GLY A 132 5.20 -13.97 0.93
C GLY A 132 5.29 -12.46 1.19
N PHE A 133 5.80 -12.06 2.34
CA PHE A 133 6.00 -10.67 2.71
C PHE A 133 6.94 -9.95 1.72
N ALA A 134 8.11 -10.54 1.44
CA ALA A 134 9.09 -9.96 0.53
C ALA A 134 8.58 -9.87 -0.92
N ALA A 135 7.81 -10.85 -1.39
CA ALA A 135 7.17 -10.82 -2.71
C ALA A 135 6.09 -9.74 -2.82
N GLY A 136 5.43 -9.40 -1.71
CA GLY A 136 4.39 -8.36 -1.67
C GLY A 136 4.91 -6.99 -2.04
N ILE A 137 6.13 -6.65 -1.62
CA ILE A 137 6.72 -5.32 -1.86
C ILE A 137 6.78 -4.97 -3.35
N PRO A 138 7.48 -5.74 -4.21
CA PRO A 138 7.59 -5.41 -5.63
C PRO A 138 6.26 -5.53 -6.37
N LEU A 139 5.40 -6.48 -6.02
CA LEU A 139 4.11 -6.66 -6.68
C LEU A 139 3.18 -5.48 -6.42
N ILE A 140 3.06 -5.03 -5.18
CA ILE A 140 2.24 -3.87 -4.84
C ILE A 140 2.82 -2.59 -5.46
N TYR A 141 4.16 -2.44 -5.45
CA TYR A 141 4.81 -1.31 -6.10
C TYR A 141 4.51 -1.25 -7.61
N ILE A 142 4.63 -2.38 -8.32
CA ILE A 142 4.35 -2.45 -9.76
C ILE A 142 2.89 -2.09 -10.05
N VAL A 143 1.93 -2.67 -9.33
CA VAL A 143 0.50 -2.38 -9.53
C VAL A 143 0.19 -0.91 -9.21
N ASN A 144 0.80 -0.36 -8.18
CA ASN A 144 0.63 1.04 -7.84
C ASN A 144 1.24 1.97 -8.91
N LEU A 145 2.40 1.62 -9.48
CA LEU A 145 2.99 2.37 -10.59
C LEU A 145 2.09 2.32 -11.84
N ILE A 146 1.56 1.14 -12.18
CA ILE A 146 0.56 0.99 -13.26
C ILE A 146 -0.65 1.89 -13.00
N ARG A 147 -1.18 1.91 -11.77
CA ARG A 147 -2.24 2.83 -11.36
C ARG A 147 -1.91 4.28 -11.70
N PHE A 148 -0.73 4.75 -11.30
CA PHE A 148 -0.32 6.13 -11.55
C PHE A 148 -0.14 6.45 -13.03
N ILE A 149 0.34 5.50 -13.84
CA ILE A 149 0.45 5.66 -15.28
C ILE A 149 -0.95 5.88 -15.89
N PHE A 150 -1.92 5.02 -15.54
CA PHE A 150 -3.30 5.18 -16.03
C PHE A 150 -3.94 6.48 -15.53
N LEU A 151 -3.73 6.85 -14.26
CA LEU A 151 -4.23 8.12 -13.73
C LEU A 151 -3.59 9.32 -14.43
N GLY A 152 -2.29 9.25 -14.73
CA GLY A 152 -1.60 10.28 -15.52
C GLY A 152 -2.16 10.41 -16.92
N MET A 153 -2.44 9.29 -17.60
CA MET A 153 -3.06 9.29 -18.93
C MET A 153 -4.49 9.84 -18.87
N ILE A 154 -5.29 9.43 -17.89
CA ILE A 154 -6.65 9.97 -17.68
C ILE A 154 -6.58 11.48 -17.39
N GLY A 155 -5.68 11.93 -16.52
CA GLY A 155 -5.50 13.33 -16.21
C GLY A 155 -5.09 14.19 -17.42
N ALA A 156 -4.26 13.62 -18.31
CA ALA A 156 -3.82 14.31 -19.53
C ALA A 156 -4.92 14.39 -20.62
N TRP A 157 -5.73 13.35 -20.77
CA TRP A 157 -6.69 13.25 -21.88
C TRP A 157 -8.14 13.48 -21.44
N TRP A 158 -8.53 13.12 -20.22
CA TRP A 158 -9.88 13.24 -19.66
C TRP A 158 -9.86 13.71 -18.20
N PRO A 159 -9.45 14.96 -17.92
CA PRO A 159 -9.30 15.45 -16.54
C PRO A 159 -10.56 15.31 -15.69
N THR A 160 -11.75 15.40 -16.30
CA THR A 160 -13.04 15.25 -15.62
C THR A 160 -13.30 13.84 -15.06
N ALA A 161 -12.69 12.80 -15.64
CA ALA A 161 -12.80 11.43 -15.18
C ALA A 161 -11.78 11.07 -14.10
N PHE A 162 -10.81 11.95 -13.84
CA PHE A 162 -9.70 11.67 -12.93
C PHE A 162 -10.16 11.33 -11.51
N GLU A 163 -11.03 12.16 -10.93
CA GLU A 163 -11.53 11.95 -9.55
C GLU A 163 -12.27 10.62 -9.41
N PHE A 164 -13.11 10.27 -10.36
CA PHE A 164 -13.81 8.98 -10.35
C PHE A 164 -12.83 7.81 -10.45
N ALA A 165 -11.88 7.89 -11.37
CA ALA A 165 -10.86 6.85 -11.54
C ALA A 165 -9.98 6.72 -10.29
N HIS A 166 -9.56 7.84 -9.70
CA HIS A 166 -8.69 7.89 -8.53
C HIS A 166 -9.39 7.39 -7.26
N ALA A 167 -10.59 7.92 -6.96
CA ALA A 167 -11.27 7.66 -5.68
C ALA A 167 -12.04 6.33 -5.64
N TYR A 168 -12.57 5.87 -6.79
CA TYR A 168 -13.45 4.70 -6.80
C TYR A 168 -12.85 3.52 -7.58
N LEU A 169 -12.53 3.72 -8.87
CA LEU A 169 -12.12 2.61 -9.73
C LEU A 169 -10.85 1.94 -9.23
N TRP A 170 -9.80 2.71 -9.02
CA TRP A 170 -8.52 2.18 -8.59
C TRP A 170 -8.50 1.68 -7.15
N GLN A 171 -9.35 2.25 -6.28
CA GLN A 171 -9.50 1.74 -4.92
C GLN A 171 -10.03 0.30 -4.92
N LEU A 172 -11.06 0.03 -5.73
CA LEU A 172 -11.62 -1.33 -5.88
C LEU A 172 -10.60 -2.29 -6.50
N ILE A 173 -9.86 -1.86 -7.53
CA ILE A 173 -8.84 -2.68 -8.18
C ILE A 173 -7.73 -3.07 -7.20
N ILE A 174 -7.23 -2.13 -6.39
CA ILE A 174 -6.17 -2.40 -5.41
C ILE A 174 -6.66 -3.37 -4.32
N ILE A 175 -7.87 -3.16 -3.81
CA ILE A 175 -8.46 -4.08 -2.82
C ILE A 175 -8.57 -5.49 -3.41
N GLY A 176 -9.13 -5.63 -4.60
CA GLY A 176 -9.23 -6.91 -5.31
C GLY A 176 -7.86 -7.56 -5.54
N PHE A 177 -6.87 -6.76 -5.92
CA PHE A 177 -5.50 -7.24 -6.12
C PHE A 177 -4.86 -7.77 -4.82
N VAL A 178 -5.00 -7.07 -3.70
CA VAL A 178 -4.50 -7.51 -2.39
C VAL A 178 -5.16 -8.84 -1.98
N ILE A 179 -6.46 -8.98 -2.21
CA ILE A 179 -7.18 -10.24 -1.94
C ILE A 179 -6.64 -11.37 -2.81
N LEU A 180 -6.44 -11.14 -4.12
CA LEU A 180 -5.90 -12.14 -5.04
C LEU A 180 -4.46 -12.54 -4.69
N MET A 181 -3.62 -11.58 -4.31
CA MET A 181 -2.26 -11.83 -3.83
C MET A 181 -2.27 -12.71 -2.58
N PHE A 182 -3.12 -12.39 -1.60
CA PHE A 182 -3.22 -13.18 -0.39
C PHE A 182 -3.73 -14.60 -0.69
N TRP A 183 -4.73 -14.74 -1.55
CA TRP A 183 -5.22 -16.06 -1.98
C TRP A 183 -4.14 -16.87 -2.69
N GLY A 184 -3.38 -16.25 -3.58
CA GLY A 184 -2.23 -16.87 -4.24
C GLY A 184 -1.15 -17.32 -3.24
N PHE A 185 -0.85 -16.49 -2.23
CA PHE A 185 0.05 -16.84 -1.14
C PHE A 185 -0.45 -18.07 -0.35
N VAL A 186 -1.74 -18.11 0.00
CA VAL A 186 -2.35 -19.24 0.72
C VAL A 186 -2.26 -20.53 -0.10
N ALA A 187 -2.63 -20.47 -1.39
CA ALA A 187 -2.57 -21.62 -2.29
C ALA A 187 -1.13 -22.15 -2.44
N TRP A 188 -0.17 -21.26 -2.65
CA TRP A 188 1.25 -21.61 -2.72
C TRP A 188 1.76 -22.21 -1.41
N SER A 189 1.45 -21.58 -0.28
CA SER A 189 1.89 -22.05 1.06
C SER A 189 1.36 -23.43 1.40
N ASN A 190 0.10 -23.73 1.05
CA ASN A 190 -0.50 -25.03 1.27
C ASN A 190 0.14 -26.11 0.39
N LYS A 191 0.43 -25.82 -0.87
CA LYS A 191 1.17 -26.73 -1.75
C LYS A 191 2.54 -27.10 -1.18
N GLN A 192 3.25 -26.12 -0.57
CA GLN A 192 4.54 -26.39 0.09
C GLN A 192 4.43 -27.30 1.31
N LYS A 193 3.32 -27.27 2.05
CA LYS A 193 3.07 -28.21 3.15
C LYS A 193 2.90 -29.64 2.65
N THR A 194 2.12 -29.83 1.57
CA THR A 194 1.88 -31.17 0.99
C THR A 194 3.16 -31.80 0.42
N LEU A 195 4.07 -31.00 -0.14
CA LEU A 195 5.34 -31.50 -0.69
C LEU A 195 6.38 -31.89 0.38
N ARG A 196 6.16 -31.49 1.63
CA ARG A 196 7.07 -31.78 2.75
C ARG A 196 6.53 -32.86 3.72
N ALA A 197 5.28 -33.25 3.57
CA ALA A 197 4.64 -34.36 4.30
C ALA A 197 4.84 -35.68 3.60
#